data_ae4f781f1a0130d84e600fc9f2cc2d93
#
_entry.id   ae4f781f1a0130d84e600fc9f2cc2d93
#
_cell.length_a   1.000
_cell.length_b   1.000
_cell.length_c   1.000
_cell.angle_alpha   90.00
_cell.angle_beta   90.00
_cell.angle_gamma   90.00
#
_symmetry.space_group_name_H-M   'P 1'
#
loop_
_entity.id
_entity.type
_entity.pdbx_description
1 polymer ?
#
loop_
_entity_poly.entity_id
_entity_poly.type
_entity_poly.pdbx_seq_one_letter_code
_entity_poly.pdbx_strand_id
1 'polypeptide(L)'
;LSALVDAVQTQVLYYEDAPAGTSYFAMSNGRTEASEKVWGTALPYLVPVDSSTDTAADNYEYTLNLSAAQLQQLLAERLGIAADLSQQAQWFGTPVLTPSGYVDSLPVCGQTVQGTALRKALGLRSACFTVVCQSGTFSFTTRGYGHGVDYRAILAHYYPGTELRG
;
A
#
# COMPACT_ATOMS: atom_id res chain seq x y z
N LEU A 1 -3.35 19.34 21.33
CA LEU A 1 -2.59 19.08 20.09
C LEU A 1 -1.66 20.27 19.76
N SER A 2 -2.13 21.53 19.86
CA SER A 2 -1.33 22.72 19.54
C SER A 2 -0.01 22.78 20.33
N ALA A 3 -0.06 22.56 21.65
CA ALA A 3 1.15 22.59 22.47
C ALA A 3 2.22 21.55 22.08
N LEU A 4 1.81 20.38 21.57
CA LEU A 4 2.73 19.37 21.07
C LEU A 4 3.35 19.81 19.74
N VAL A 5 2.57 20.41 18.85
CA VAL A 5 3.06 20.96 17.58
C VAL A 5 4.05 22.09 17.86
N ASP A 6 3.70 23.02 18.78
CA ASP A 6 4.58 24.14 19.15
C ASP A 6 5.92 23.66 19.74
N ALA A 7 5.92 22.55 20.48
CA ALA A 7 7.12 21.97 21.06
C ALA A 7 8.09 21.38 20.04
N VAL A 8 7.62 20.97 18.86
CA VAL A 8 8.43 20.29 17.83
C VAL A 8 8.53 21.06 16.51
N GLN A 9 7.88 22.21 16.37
CA GLN A 9 7.82 22.96 15.11
C GLN A 9 9.19 23.40 14.55
N THR A 10 10.22 23.45 15.41
CA THR A 10 11.59 23.76 15.01
C THR A 10 12.46 22.52 14.83
N GLN A 11 11.91 21.32 15.06
CA GLN A 11 12.64 20.06 14.91
C GLN A 11 12.40 19.50 13.50
N VAL A 12 13.49 19.26 12.79
CA VAL A 12 13.47 18.72 11.42
C VAL A 12 14.33 17.46 11.41
N LEU A 13 13.80 16.38 10.83
CA LEU A 13 14.61 15.19 10.60
C LEU A 13 15.53 15.41 9.42
N TYR A 14 16.78 15.06 9.59
CA TYR A 14 17.79 15.07 8.54
C TYR A 14 18.21 13.65 8.22
N TYR A 15 18.55 13.44 6.97
CA TYR A 15 19.31 12.27 6.55
C TYR A 15 20.60 12.80 5.94
N GLU A 16 21.75 12.43 6.53
CA GLU A 16 23.03 13.08 6.26
C GLU A 16 22.92 14.62 6.47
N ASP A 17 23.24 15.43 5.49
CA ASP A 17 23.25 16.89 5.59
C ASP A 17 22.00 17.57 4.99
N ALA A 18 20.95 16.80 4.65
CA ALA A 18 19.74 17.32 4.03
C ALA A 18 18.47 16.99 4.83
N PRO A 19 17.45 17.87 4.83
CA PRO A 19 16.15 17.54 5.40
C PRO A 19 15.56 16.31 4.74
N ALA A 20 15.13 15.34 5.56
CA ALA A 20 14.52 14.09 5.09
C ALA A 20 13.03 14.26 4.79
N GLY A 21 12.56 13.61 3.72
CA GLY A 21 11.13 13.47 3.45
C GLY A 21 10.46 12.53 4.45
N THR A 22 9.63 13.07 5.33
CA THR A 22 8.98 12.32 6.42
C THR A 22 7.59 11.82 6.01
N SER A 23 7.54 10.90 5.05
CA SER A 23 6.29 10.26 4.65
C SER A 23 5.76 9.34 5.74
N TYR A 24 4.45 9.33 5.94
CA TYR A 24 3.78 8.46 6.89
C TYR A 24 2.43 7.99 6.33
N PHE A 25 1.83 7.00 6.97
CA PHE A 25 0.53 6.45 6.63
C PHE A 25 -0.14 5.81 7.87
N ALA A 26 -1.39 5.37 7.75
CA ALA A 26 -2.16 4.95 8.93
C ALA A 26 -1.67 3.63 9.53
N MET A 27 -1.49 2.57 8.72
CA MET A 27 -1.01 1.27 9.18
C MET A 27 -0.44 0.45 8.03
N SER A 28 0.62 -0.32 8.29
CA SER A 28 1.22 -1.26 7.34
C SER A 28 0.49 -2.61 7.34
N ASN A 29 0.95 -3.53 6.50
CA ASN A 29 0.53 -4.93 6.54
C ASN A 29 1.31 -5.77 7.59
N GLY A 30 2.07 -5.10 8.48
CA GLY A 30 3.02 -5.68 9.43
C GLY A 30 4.47 -5.39 9.06
N ARG A 31 4.72 -4.82 7.87
CA ARG A 31 6.03 -4.37 7.40
C ARG A 31 5.84 -3.17 6.47
N THR A 32 6.69 -2.14 6.62
CA THR A 32 6.65 -1.01 5.70
C THR A 32 7.23 -1.37 4.33
N GLU A 33 7.01 -0.52 3.32
CA GLU A 33 7.47 -0.74 1.95
C GLU A 33 8.62 0.22 1.60
N ALA A 34 9.46 -0.18 0.65
CA ALA A 34 10.52 0.66 0.12
C ALA A 34 9.95 1.76 -0.79
N SER A 35 10.56 2.95 -0.73
CA SER A 35 10.09 4.12 -1.49
C SER A 35 10.06 3.89 -3.00
N GLU A 36 11.05 3.18 -3.56
CA GLU A 36 11.10 2.87 -4.99
C GLU A 36 9.95 1.98 -5.46
N LYS A 37 9.38 1.17 -4.57
CA LYS A 37 8.22 0.32 -4.90
C LYS A 37 6.92 1.09 -5.01
N VAL A 38 6.85 2.25 -4.36
CA VAL A 38 5.64 3.08 -4.34
C VAL A 38 5.76 4.27 -5.30
N TRP A 39 6.94 4.90 -5.36
CA TRP A 39 7.15 6.15 -6.11
C TRP A 39 8.21 6.05 -7.21
N GLY A 40 8.85 4.88 -7.38
CA GLY A 40 9.86 4.65 -8.41
C GLY A 40 11.24 5.24 -8.11
N THR A 41 11.42 5.90 -6.94
CA THR A 41 12.69 6.49 -6.52
C THR A 41 13.12 5.89 -5.20
N ALA A 42 14.33 5.32 -5.17
CA ALA A 42 14.92 4.80 -3.94
C ALA A 42 15.46 5.95 -3.08
N LEU A 43 14.92 6.07 -1.87
CA LEU A 43 15.44 6.94 -0.84
C LEU A 43 16.08 6.05 0.25
N PRO A 44 17.40 6.21 0.53
CA PRO A 44 18.12 5.28 1.40
C PRO A 44 17.57 5.18 2.83
N TYR A 45 16.79 6.16 3.24
CA TYR A 45 16.18 6.26 4.56
C TYR A 45 14.68 5.87 4.56
N LEU A 46 14.07 5.52 3.43
CA LEU A 46 12.70 5.04 3.33
C LEU A 46 12.69 3.58 2.85
N VAL A 47 13.27 2.72 3.67
CA VAL A 47 13.43 1.28 3.45
C VAL A 47 12.41 0.49 4.28
N PRO A 48 12.17 -0.78 3.94
CA PRO A 48 11.24 -1.62 4.70
C PRO A 48 11.71 -1.87 6.13
N VAL A 49 10.84 -1.60 7.10
CA VAL A 49 11.06 -1.92 8.53
C VAL A 49 9.91 -2.75 9.07
N ASP A 50 10.18 -3.54 10.12
CA ASP A 50 9.14 -4.27 10.84
C ASP A 50 8.15 -3.29 11.50
N SER A 51 6.88 -3.62 11.39
CA SER A 51 5.76 -2.87 11.96
C SER A 51 4.66 -3.84 12.37
N SER A 52 5.04 -4.98 12.94
CA SER A 52 4.13 -6.07 13.30
C SER A 52 3.01 -5.64 14.25
N THR A 53 3.23 -4.60 15.06
CA THR A 53 2.20 -4.01 15.92
C THR A 53 0.99 -3.47 15.15
N ASP A 54 1.16 -3.05 13.90
CA ASP A 54 0.06 -2.56 13.05
C ASP A 54 -1.00 -3.64 12.80
N THR A 55 -0.61 -4.93 12.84
CA THR A 55 -1.54 -6.05 12.58
C THR A 55 -2.61 -6.23 13.66
N ALA A 56 -2.39 -5.66 14.85
CA ALA A 56 -3.34 -5.68 15.96
C ALA A 56 -4.29 -4.45 15.95
N ALA A 57 -4.13 -3.54 14.99
CA ALA A 57 -4.95 -2.34 14.92
C ALA A 57 -6.38 -2.65 14.49
N ASP A 58 -7.34 -1.89 15.03
CA ASP A 58 -8.73 -1.94 14.59
C ASP A 58 -8.82 -1.62 13.09
N ASN A 59 -9.66 -2.37 12.38
CA ASN A 59 -9.83 -2.25 10.93
C ASN A 59 -8.56 -2.51 10.11
N TYR A 60 -7.62 -3.32 10.63
CA TYR A 60 -6.44 -3.78 9.92
C TYR A 60 -6.79 -4.45 8.58
N GLU A 61 -7.85 -5.26 8.57
CA GLU A 61 -8.36 -5.89 7.37
C GLU A 61 -9.68 -5.24 6.91
N TYR A 62 -9.81 -5.01 5.61
CA TYR A 62 -11.01 -4.43 5.02
C TYR A 62 -11.29 -5.08 3.67
N THR A 63 -12.56 -5.43 3.41
CA THR A 63 -12.99 -6.01 2.15
C THR A 63 -13.89 -5.06 1.38
N LEU A 64 -13.49 -4.74 0.14
CA LEU A 64 -14.30 -4.04 -0.84
C LEU A 64 -14.94 -5.07 -1.79
N ASN A 65 -16.26 -5.05 -1.90
CA ASN A 65 -17.00 -5.88 -2.83
C ASN A 65 -17.48 -5.06 -4.02
N LEU A 66 -17.21 -5.55 -5.24
CA LEU A 66 -17.64 -4.93 -6.49
C LEU A 66 -18.34 -5.99 -7.35
N SER A 67 -19.48 -5.65 -7.93
CA SER A 67 -20.06 -6.48 -9.00
C SER A 67 -19.15 -6.47 -10.23
N ALA A 68 -19.23 -7.50 -11.07
CA ALA A 68 -18.45 -7.57 -12.30
C ALA A 68 -18.69 -6.33 -13.20
N ALA A 69 -19.91 -5.82 -13.28
CA ALA A 69 -20.22 -4.62 -14.05
C ALA A 69 -19.56 -3.35 -13.49
N GLN A 70 -19.58 -3.18 -12.16
CA GLN A 70 -18.89 -2.04 -11.52
C GLN A 70 -17.39 -2.10 -11.73
N LEU A 71 -16.80 -3.30 -11.56
CA LEU A 71 -15.37 -3.50 -11.76
C LEU A 71 -14.98 -3.28 -13.22
N GLN A 72 -15.75 -3.80 -14.18
CA GLN A 72 -15.55 -3.57 -15.62
C GLN A 72 -15.49 -2.07 -15.94
N GLN A 73 -16.44 -1.30 -15.42
CA GLN A 73 -16.49 0.15 -15.61
C GLN A 73 -15.24 0.84 -15.03
N LEU A 74 -14.86 0.52 -13.79
CA LEU A 74 -13.67 1.10 -13.15
C LEU A 74 -12.38 0.75 -13.89
N LEU A 75 -12.22 -0.50 -14.35
CA LEU A 75 -11.06 -0.91 -15.14
C LEU A 75 -10.97 -0.13 -16.46
N ALA A 76 -12.09 0.04 -17.15
CA ALA A 76 -12.12 0.81 -18.40
C ALA A 76 -11.83 2.30 -18.18
N GLU A 77 -12.49 2.94 -17.22
CA GLU A 77 -12.38 4.39 -16.97
C GLU A 77 -11.03 4.78 -16.35
N ARG A 78 -10.49 3.96 -15.45
CA ARG A 78 -9.32 4.32 -14.65
C ARG A 78 -8.01 3.75 -15.17
N LEU A 79 -8.08 2.63 -15.89
CA LEU A 79 -6.89 1.92 -16.39
C LEU A 79 -6.90 1.70 -17.90
N GLY A 80 -8.00 2.00 -18.59
CA GLY A 80 -8.14 1.75 -20.02
C GLY A 80 -8.23 0.27 -20.39
N ILE A 81 -8.61 -0.59 -19.43
CA ILE A 81 -8.63 -2.05 -19.61
C ILE A 81 -10.06 -2.49 -19.94
N ALA A 82 -10.23 -3.09 -21.12
CA ALA A 82 -11.48 -3.74 -21.51
C ALA A 82 -11.57 -5.12 -20.85
N ALA A 83 -12.64 -5.36 -20.10
CA ALA A 83 -12.90 -6.62 -19.44
C ALA A 83 -14.15 -7.29 -20.03
N ASP A 84 -14.07 -8.57 -20.35
CA ASP A 84 -15.18 -9.36 -20.90
C ASP A 84 -15.96 -10.02 -19.77
N LEU A 85 -17.25 -9.66 -19.62
CA LEU A 85 -18.14 -10.23 -18.61
C LEU A 85 -18.36 -11.73 -18.72
N SER A 86 -18.10 -12.33 -19.89
CA SER A 86 -18.15 -13.80 -20.06
C SER A 86 -16.91 -14.50 -19.49
N GLN A 87 -15.82 -13.78 -19.22
CA GLN A 87 -14.50 -14.29 -18.82
C GLN A 87 -14.11 -13.89 -17.38
N GLN A 88 -15.06 -13.59 -16.52
CA GLN A 88 -14.82 -13.02 -15.18
C GLN A 88 -13.78 -13.80 -14.36
N ALA A 89 -13.79 -15.13 -14.41
CA ALA A 89 -12.86 -15.99 -13.68
C ALA A 89 -11.38 -15.80 -14.10
N GLN A 90 -11.13 -15.20 -15.27
CA GLN A 90 -9.79 -14.99 -15.85
C GLN A 90 -9.33 -13.54 -15.74
N TRP A 91 -10.10 -12.65 -15.12
CA TRP A 91 -9.74 -11.23 -15.06
C TRP A 91 -8.47 -10.98 -14.26
N PHE A 92 -8.21 -11.77 -13.23
CA PHE A 92 -7.03 -11.60 -12.38
C PHE A 92 -6.16 -12.85 -12.40
N GLY A 93 -4.88 -12.65 -12.71
CA GLY A 93 -3.85 -13.68 -12.62
C GLY A 93 -3.15 -13.69 -11.28
N THR A 94 -2.11 -14.52 -11.16
CA THR A 94 -1.28 -14.62 -9.95
C THR A 94 -0.45 -13.35 -9.76
N PRO A 95 -0.54 -12.68 -8.60
CA PRO A 95 0.26 -11.49 -8.32
C PRO A 95 1.73 -11.82 -8.09
N VAL A 96 2.60 -10.89 -8.47
CA VAL A 96 3.98 -10.81 -8.01
C VAL A 96 3.98 -9.92 -6.78
N LEU A 97 4.59 -10.38 -5.69
CA LEU A 97 4.65 -9.63 -4.43
C LEU A 97 6.04 -9.02 -4.24
N THR A 98 6.09 -7.87 -3.57
CA THR A 98 7.33 -7.31 -3.04
C THR A 98 7.83 -8.14 -1.85
N PRO A 99 9.09 -7.98 -1.43
CA PRO A 99 9.60 -8.61 -0.20
C PRO A 99 8.83 -8.22 1.07
N SER A 100 8.11 -7.09 1.05
CA SER A 100 7.25 -6.62 2.15
C SER A 100 5.81 -7.15 2.06
N GLY A 101 5.49 -7.99 1.04
CA GLY A 101 4.18 -8.62 0.90
C GLY A 101 3.10 -7.76 0.25
N TYR A 102 3.46 -6.63 -0.35
CA TYR A 102 2.55 -5.83 -1.16
C TYR A 102 2.50 -6.37 -2.59
N VAL A 103 1.42 -6.16 -3.31
CA VAL A 103 1.32 -6.50 -4.73
C VAL A 103 2.21 -5.53 -5.52
N ASP A 104 3.30 -6.04 -6.08
CA ASP A 104 4.17 -5.31 -7.00
C ASP A 104 3.47 -5.15 -8.35
N SER A 105 3.04 -6.28 -8.92
CA SER A 105 2.27 -6.31 -10.16
C SER A 105 1.38 -7.54 -10.23
N LEU A 106 0.34 -7.48 -11.07
CA LEU A 106 -0.50 -8.64 -11.36
C LEU A 106 -1.12 -8.54 -12.76
N PRO A 107 -1.42 -9.67 -13.41
CA PRO A 107 -2.19 -9.69 -14.65
C PRO A 107 -3.65 -9.28 -14.36
N VAL A 108 -4.16 -8.32 -15.14
CA VAL A 108 -5.56 -7.91 -15.15
C VAL A 108 -6.07 -7.95 -16.58
N CYS A 109 -7.00 -8.85 -16.90
CA CYS A 109 -7.50 -9.07 -18.27
C CYS A 109 -6.37 -9.22 -19.31
N GLY A 110 -5.30 -9.95 -18.96
CA GLY A 110 -4.14 -10.18 -19.82
C GLY A 110 -3.10 -9.05 -19.88
N GLN A 111 -3.33 -7.92 -19.20
CA GLN A 111 -2.37 -6.82 -19.09
C GLN A 111 -1.71 -6.82 -17.72
N THR A 112 -0.41 -6.55 -17.66
CA THR A 112 0.29 -6.40 -16.37
C THR A 112 0.02 -5.03 -15.76
N VAL A 113 -0.54 -5.00 -14.56
CA VAL A 113 -0.89 -3.78 -13.82
C VAL A 113 -0.09 -3.72 -12.52
N GLN A 114 0.46 -2.56 -12.19
CA GLN A 114 1.11 -2.31 -10.91
C GLN A 114 0.08 -2.34 -9.77
N GLY A 115 0.42 -2.96 -8.64
CA GLY A 115 -0.48 -3.03 -7.48
C GLY A 115 -0.89 -1.66 -6.96
N THR A 116 0.03 -0.69 -6.97
CA THR A 116 -0.24 0.71 -6.60
C THR A 116 -1.20 1.41 -7.57
N ALA A 117 -1.12 1.11 -8.87
CA ALA A 117 -2.03 1.65 -9.87
C ALA A 117 -3.45 1.06 -9.69
N LEU A 118 -3.56 -0.25 -9.48
CA LEU A 118 -4.85 -0.90 -9.22
C LEU A 118 -5.46 -0.41 -7.90
N ARG A 119 -4.65 -0.28 -6.84
CA ARG A 119 -5.08 0.33 -5.58
C ARG A 119 -5.73 1.70 -5.80
N LYS A 120 -5.07 2.58 -6.54
CA LYS A 120 -5.57 3.92 -6.84
C LYS A 120 -6.85 3.88 -7.68
N ALA A 121 -6.88 3.03 -8.71
CA ALA A 121 -8.02 2.91 -9.61
C ALA A 121 -9.29 2.42 -8.91
N LEU A 122 -9.17 1.47 -7.99
CA LEU A 122 -10.30 0.87 -7.28
C LEU A 122 -10.59 1.52 -5.91
N GLY A 123 -9.75 2.46 -5.44
CA GLY A 123 -9.88 3.07 -4.13
C GLY A 123 -9.59 2.10 -2.98
N LEU A 124 -8.70 1.12 -3.19
CA LEU A 124 -8.31 0.17 -2.14
C LEU A 124 -7.50 0.86 -1.04
N ARG A 125 -7.67 0.42 0.20
CA ARG A 125 -6.95 0.97 1.35
C ARG A 125 -5.44 0.75 1.27
N SER A 126 -5.02 -0.42 0.76
CA SER A 126 -3.61 -0.82 0.68
C SER A 126 -3.33 -1.52 -0.64
N ALA A 127 -2.06 -1.53 -1.08
CA ALA A 127 -1.57 -2.40 -2.14
C ALA A 127 -1.28 -3.83 -1.64
N CYS A 128 -1.39 -4.11 -0.34
CA CYS A 128 -1.43 -5.47 0.20
C CYS A 128 -2.88 -5.96 0.14
N PHE A 129 -3.24 -6.66 -0.93
CA PHE A 129 -4.60 -7.16 -1.13
C PHE A 129 -4.61 -8.55 -1.78
N THR A 130 -5.73 -9.24 -1.58
CA THR A 130 -6.12 -10.44 -2.34
C THR A 130 -7.43 -10.16 -3.07
N VAL A 131 -7.68 -10.88 -4.16
CA VAL A 131 -8.93 -10.79 -4.92
C VAL A 131 -9.53 -12.19 -5.12
N VAL A 132 -10.83 -12.30 -4.88
CA VAL A 132 -11.62 -13.52 -5.13
C VAL A 132 -12.85 -13.13 -5.95
N CYS A 133 -13.14 -13.90 -7.01
CA CYS A 133 -14.38 -13.78 -7.77
C CYS A 133 -15.32 -14.92 -7.39
N GLN A 134 -16.51 -14.58 -6.91
CA GLN A 134 -17.54 -15.56 -6.61
C GLN A 134 -18.90 -15.04 -7.05
N SER A 135 -19.60 -15.83 -7.86
CA SER A 135 -20.96 -15.51 -8.34
C SER A 135 -21.08 -14.08 -8.91
N GLY A 136 -20.09 -13.63 -9.70
CA GLY A 136 -20.10 -12.31 -10.33
C GLY A 136 -19.76 -11.14 -9.39
N THR A 137 -19.34 -11.43 -8.17
CA THR A 137 -18.82 -10.44 -7.21
C THR A 137 -17.34 -10.65 -7.00
N PHE A 138 -16.59 -9.55 -7.10
CA PHE A 138 -15.17 -9.49 -6.79
C PHE A 138 -14.97 -8.90 -5.41
N SER A 139 -14.37 -9.68 -4.52
CA SER A 139 -14.03 -9.29 -3.15
C SER A 139 -12.53 -8.99 -3.08
N PHE A 140 -12.19 -7.74 -2.84
CA PHE A 140 -10.81 -7.28 -2.61
C PHE A 140 -10.60 -7.14 -1.11
N THR A 141 -9.84 -8.04 -0.51
CA THR A 141 -9.48 -7.97 0.91
C THR A 141 -8.11 -7.33 1.06
N THR A 142 -8.05 -6.16 1.67
CA THR A 142 -6.83 -5.37 1.91
C THR A 142 -6.37 -5.50 3.35
N ARG A 143 -5.04 -5.50 3.56
CA ARG A 143 -4.40 -5.42 4.89
C ARG A 143 -3.60 -4.14 4.99
N GLY A 144 -3.76 -3.44 6.14
CA GLY A 144 -3.20 -2.11 6.34
C GLY A 144 -3.98 -1.00 5.65
N TYR A 145 -3.54 0.26 5.86
CA TYR A 145 -4.18 1.44 5.30
C TYR A 145 -3.15 2.52 4.98
N GLY A 146 -2.87 2.71 3.71
CA GLY A 146 -1.97 3.74 3.20
C GLY A 146 -1.07 3.25 2.07
N HIS A 147 -0.02 4.03 1.77
CA HIS A 147 0.90 3.73 0.68
C HIS A 147 2.04 2.78 1.08
N GLY A 148 2.23 2.54 2.37
CA GLY A 148 3.19 1.57 2.88
C GLY A 148 4.58 2.13 3.22
N VAL A 149 4.96 3.31 2.74
CA VAL A 149 6.27 3.92 3.01
C VAL A 149 6.24 4.79 4.25
N ASP A 150 7.19 4.62 5.17
CA ASP A 150 7.20 5.32 6.45
C ASP A 150 8.61 5.79 6.82
N TYR A 151 8.70 6.96 7.45
CA TYR A 151 9.94 7.55 7.94
C TYR A 151 10.53 6.84 9.19
N ARG A 152 9.81 5.88 9.75
CA ARG A 152 10.31 5.06 10.89
C ARG A 152 11.67 4.43 10.64
N ALA A 153 12.00 4.16 9.38
CA ALA A 153 13.33 3.67 9.01
C ALA A 153 14.47 4.63 9.40
N ILE A 154 14.24 5.95 9.33
CA ILE A 154 15.22 6.96 9.80
C ILE A 154 15.40 6.83 11.31
N LEU A 155 14.29 6.73 12.04
CA LEU A 155 14.34 6.62 13.50
C LEU A 155 15.05 5.33 13.94
N ALA A 156 14.82 4.22 13.25
CA ALA A 156 15.51 2.96 13.50
C ALA A 156 17.02 3.06 13.26
N HIS A 157 17.46 3.90 12.29
CA HIS A 157 18.86 4.14 12.03
C HIS A 157 19.55 4.91 13.18
N TYR A 158 18.89 5.97 13.71
CA TYR A 158 19.45 6.79 14.79
C TYR A 158 19.25 6.20 16.20
N TYR A 159 18.25 5.34 16.38
CA TYR A 159 17.87 4.74 17.67
C TYR A 159 17.74 3.22 17.53
N PRO A 160 18.86 2.51 17.22
CA PRO A 160 18.83 1.06 17.03
C PRO A 160 18.39 0.35 18.32
N GLY A 161 17.50 -0.61 18.19
CA GLY A 161 16.95 -1.36 19.31
C GLY A 161 15.79 -0.69 20.05
N THR A 162 15.32 0.48 19.59
CA THR A 162 14.12 1.13 20.12
C THR A 162 12.88 0.58 19.41
N GLU A 163 11.89 0.11 20.16
CA GLU A 163 10.59 -0.28 19.61
C GLU A 163 9.84 0.98 19.21
N LEU A 164 9.66 1.19 17.90
CA LEU A 164 8.89 2.30 17.36
C LEU A 164 7.42 1.88 17.26
N ARG A 165 6.58 2.41 18.14
CA ARG A 165 5.14 2.18 18.13
C ARG A 165 4.45 3.30 17.36
N GLY A 166 3.54 2.93 16.47
CA GLY A 166 2.67 3.86 15.74
C GLY A 166 1.48 4.30 16.54
#